data_51fb422c8e35ab65589d6b0ff4628bef
#
_entry.id   51fb422c8e35ab65589d6b0ff4628bef
#
_cell.length_a   1.000
_cell.length_b   1.000
_cell.length_c   1.000
_cell.angle_alpha   90.00
_cell.angle_beta   90.00
_cell.angle_gamma   90.00
#
_symmetry.space_group_name_H-M   'P 1'
#
loop_
_entity.id
_entity.type
_entity.pdbx_description
1 polymer ?
#
loop_
_entity_poly.entity_id
_entity_poly.type
_entity_poly.pdbx_seq_one_letter_code
_entity_poly.pdbx_strand_id
1 'polypeptide(L)'
;NTFFEIELIRFCNISHMLNNVQCYQSRVLANADIGPFVHIRPNSVIGEKVHLGNFVEVKNSNIDTGTKVSHLTYVGDSDVGKRVNFGCGTVTVNYTGKAKYRTTIGDDAFIGCNTNLVAPVKVGNGAYTAAGSTITDDVPADALGIARARQVNKIDWKLK
;
A
#
# COMPACT_ATOMS: atom_id res chain seq x y z
N ASN A 1 -27.23 -12.39 -4.10
CA ASN A 1 -27.31 -12.29 -2.62
C ASN A 1 -26.11 -11.46 -2.14
N THR A 2 -26.37 -10.19 -1.92
CA THR A 2 -25.38 -9.23 -1.39
C THR A 2 -25.56 -9.26 0.13
N PHE A 3 -24.69 -9.94 0.83
CA PHE A 3 -24.61 -9.81 2.27
C PHE A 3 -23.80 -8.57 2.61
N PHE A 4 -24.49 -7.52 3.01
CA PHE A 4 -23.88 -6.38 3.71
C PHE A 4 -24.02 -6.62 5.21
N GLU A 5 -22.97 -7.08 5.87
CA GLU A 5 -22.81 -6.88 7.29
C GLU A 5 -22.28 -5.46 7.50
N ILE A 6 -23.21 -4.51 7.71
CA ILE A 6 -22.88 -3.10 7.96
C ILE A 6 -22.70 -2.93 9.46
N GLU A 7 -21.54 -3.24 10.01
CA GLU A 7 -21.11 -2.68 11.28
C GLU A 7 -20.19 -1.47 11.03
N LEU A 8 -20.82 -0.29 11.17
CA LEU A 8 -20.20 1.05 11.18
C LEU A 8 -19.19 1.37 10.06
N ILE A 9 -19.66 1.45 8.83
CA ILE A 9 -18.96 2.19 7.78
C ILE A 9 -19.47 3.63 7.81
N ARG A 10 -18.64 4.61 8.19
CA ARG A 10 -18.97 6.03 8.03
C ARG A 10 -18.49 6.50 6.65
N PHE A 11 -19.42 6.63 5.72
CA PHE A 11 -19.17 7.28 4.44
C PHE A 11 -19.39 8.80 4.58
N CYS A 12 -18.39 9.58 4.22
CA CYS A 12 -18.53 11.02 4.02
C CYS A 12 -18.59 11.30 2.51
N ASN A 13 -19.73 11.82 2.04
CA ASN A 13 -20.00 12.32 0.68
C ASN A 13 -19.24 11.66 -0.48
N ILE A 14 -20.00 10.91 -1.28
CA ILE A 14 -19.66 10.38 -2.61
C ILE A 14 -18.24 9.75 -2.72
N SER A 15 -18.09 8.59 -2.13
CA SER A 15 -17.01 7.67 -2.50
C SER A 15 -17.54 6.68 -3.53
N HIS A 16 -16.76 6.37 -4.54
CA HIS A 16 -17.11 5.37 -5.53
C HIS A 16 -16.63 4.01 -5.06
N MET A 17 -17.54 3.07 -4.81
CA MET A 17 -17.20 1.69 -4.51
C MET A 17 -17.71 0.80 -5.62
N LEU A 18 -16.80 0.09 -6.25
CA LEU A 18 -17.11 -0.86 -7.32
C LEU A 18 -17.50 -2.24 -6.76
N ASN A 19 -17.82 -3.18 -7.65
CA ASN A 19 -18.25 -4.51 -7.26
C ASN A 19 -17.17 -5.30 -6.50
N ASN A 20 -17.60 -6.21 -5.63
CA ASN A 20 -16.74 -7.10 -4.85
C ASN A 20 -15.73 -6.38 -3.93
N VAL A 21 -16.15 -5.25 -3.34
CA VAL A 21 -15.42 -4.60 -2.27
C VAL A 21 -15.93 -5.09 -0.92
N GLN A 22 -15.04 -5.50 -0.05
CA GLN A 22 -15.33 -5.81 1.35
C GLN A 22 -14.72 -4.71 2.22
N CYS A 23 -15.55 -4.08 3.05
CA CYS A 23 -15.11 -3.03 3.98
C CYS A 23 -15.92 -3.15 5.28
N TYR A 24 -15.24 -3.29 6.41
CA TYR A 24 -15.87 -3.34 7.72
C TYR A 24 -15.00 -2.71 8.80
N GLN A 25 -15.66 -2.14 9.83
CA GLN A 25 -15.00 -1.49 10.96
C GLN A 25 -13.89 -0.50 10.56
N SER A 26 -14.17 0.30 9.50
CA SER A 26 -13.21 1.22 8.89
C SER A 26 -13.89 2.49 8.43
N ARG A 27 -13.13 3.52 8.09
CA ARG A 27 -13.64 4.80 7.59
C ARG A 27 -13.12 5.05 6.19
N VAL A 28 -14.01 5.46 5.29
CA VAL A 28 -13.68 5.90 3.94
C VAL A 28 -14.13 7.35 3.80
N LEU A 29 -13.21 8.24 3.48
CA LEU A 29 -13.47 9.67 3.37
C LEU A 29 -13.89 10.05 1.94
N ALA A 30 -14.24 11.32 1.76
CA ALA A 30 -14.89 11.82 0.55
C ALA A 30 -14.05 11.58 -0.73
N ASN A 31 -14.77 11.31 -1.83
CA ASN A 31 -14.20 11.15 -3.16
C ASN A 31 -13.13 10.05 -3.28
N ALA A 32 -13.08 9.09 -2.36
CA ALA A 32 -12.25 7.92 -2.54
C ALA A 32 -12.85 7.02 -3.62
N ASP A 33 -11.99 6.41 -4.43
CA ASP A 33 -12.34 5.48 -5.51
C ASP A 33 -11.80 4.10 -5.19
N ILE A 34 -12.69 3.12 -4.97
CA ILE A 34 -12.34 1.84 -4.37
C ILE A 34 -12.91 0.69 -5.20
N GLY A 35 -12.03 -0.20 -5.60
CA GLY A 35 -12.38 -1.45 -6.25
C GLY A 35 -11.96 -1.57 -7.70
N PRO A 36 -12.44 -2.65 -8.35
CA PRO A 36 -13.11 -3.80 -7.75
C PRO A 36 -12.17 -4.72 -6.97
N PHE A 37 -12.71 -5.70 -6.24
CA PHE A 37 -11.94 -6.73 -5.51
C PHE A 37 -10.96 -6.13 -4.48
N VAL A 38 -11.41 -5.19 -3.67
CA VAL A 38 -10.65 -4.59 -2.57
C VAL A 38 -11.15 -5.13 -1.23
N HIS A 39 -10.22 -5.40 -0.32
CA HIS A 39 -10.53 -5.81 1.04
C HIS A 39 -9.98 -4.81 2.06
N ILE A 40 -10.87 -4.00 2.64
CA ILE A 40 -10.52 -3.07 3.72
C ILE A 40 -10.90 -3.71 5.05
N ARG A 41 -9.90 -4.09 5.81
CA ARG A 41 -10.03 -4.75 7.11
C ARG A 41 -10.09 -3.76 8.26
N PRO A 42 -10.52 -4.21 9.46
CA PRO A 42 -10.75 -3.33 10.60
C PRO A 42 -9.61 -2.38 10.94
N ASN A 43 -10.01 -1.26 11.56
CA ASN A 43 -9.11 -0.20 12.02
C ASN A 43 -8.35 0.51 10.90
N SER A 44 -8.96 0.62 9.72
CA SER A 44 -8.37 1.34 8.59
C SER A 44 -9.09 2.66 8.34
N VAL A 45 -8.32 3.66 7.91
CA VAL A 45 -8.83 4.96 7.46
C VAL A 45 -8.32 5.23 6.06
N ILE A 46 -9.25 5.35 5.13
CA ILE A 46 -8.98 5.70 3.74
C ILE A 46 -9.30 7.17 3.54
N GLY A 47 -8.30 7.96 3.26
CA GLY A 47 -8.35 9.41 3.12
C GLY A 47 -9.11 9.88 1.89
N GLU A 48 -9.28 11.20 1.79
CA GLU A 48 -9.96 11.81 0.66
C GLU A 48 -9.21 11.56 -0.66
N LYS A 49 -9.96 11.31 -1.74
CA LYS A 49 -9.41 11.10 -3.09
C LYS A 49 -8.36 9.98 -3.18
N VAL A 50 -8.35 9.08 -2.21
CA VAL A 50 -7.52 7.87 -2.29
C VAL A 50 -8.09 6.95 -3.36
N HIS A 51 -7.21 6.34 -4.15
CA HIS A 51 -7.56 5.30 -5.09
C HIS A 51 -7.02 3.94 -4.61
N LEU A 52 -7.92 2.98 -4.37
CA LEU A 52 -7.59 1.59 -4.13
C LEU A 52 -8.11 0.75 -5.30
N GLY A 53 -7.22 0.20 -6.09
CA GLY A 53 -7.59 -0.59 -7.27
C GLY A 53 -7.64 -2.10 -7.01
N ASN A 54 -7.56 -2.88 -8.08
CA ASN A 54 -7.83 -4.31 -8.04
C ASN A 54 -6.87 -5.10 -7.14
N PHE A 55 -7.46 -6.00 -6.34
CA PHE A 55 -6.74 -6.94 -5.49
C PHE A 55 -5.83 -6.25 -4.46
N VAL A 56 -6.32 -5.16 -3.89
CA VAL A 56 -5.66 -4.45 -2.79
C VAL A 56 -6.29 -4.88 -1.48
N GLU A 57 -5.45 -5.22 -0.50
CA GLU A 57 -5.87 -5.45 0.87
C GLU A 57 -5.24 -4.39 1.78
N VAL A 58 -6.08 -3.74 2.58
CA VAL A 58 -5.66 -2.75 3.59
C VAL A 58 -6.10 -3.23 4.97
N LYS A 59 -5.20 -3.19 5.96
CA LYS A 59 -5.47 -3.64 7.32
C LYS A 59 -4.81 -2.74 8.35
N ASN A 60 -5.58 -2.28 9.33
CA ASN A 60 -5.07 -1.51 10.48
C ASN A 60 -4.12 -0.38 10.04
N SER A 61 -4.52 0.38 9.01
CA SER A 61 -3.66 1.35 8.33
C SER A 61 -4.39 2.65 8.06
N ASN A 62 -3.64 3.75 8.09
CA ASN A 62 -4.10 5.05 7.67
C ASN A 62 -3.48 5.37 6.31
N ILE A 63 -4.30 5.64 5.32
CA ILE A 63 -3.86 6.06 3.98
C ILE A 63 -4.38 7.46 3.74
N ASP A 64 -3.50 8.45 3.65
CA ASP A 64 -3.90 9.86 3.56
C ASP A 64 -4.22 10.29 2.12
N THR A 65 -4.71 11.49 1.99
CA THR A 65 -5.33 12.13 0.84
C THR A 65 -4.55 11.94 -0.47
N GLY A 66 -5.26 11.54 -1.52
CA GLY A 66 -4.75 11.48 -2.88
C GLY A 66 -3.74 10.37 -3.15
N THR A 67 -3.50 9.49 -2.18
CA THR A 67 -2.63 8.33 -2.34
C THR A 67 -3.25 7.29 -3.28
N LYS A 68 -2.41 6.63 -4.06
CA LYS A 68 -2.80 5.62 -5.06
C LYS A 68 -2.17 4.27 -4.76
N VAL A 69 -3.02 3.26 -4.56
CA VAL A 69 -2.67 1.85 -4.38
C VAL A 69 -3.44 1.06 -5.45
N SER A 70 -2.91 1.03 -6.66
CA SER A 70 -3.73 0.66 -7.83
C SER A 70 -3.85 -0.84 -8.08
N HIS A 71 -2.88 -1.67 -7.66
CA HIS A 71 -2.84 -3.08 -8.07
C HIS A 71 -2.15 -3.98 -7.06
N LEU A 72 -2.73 -5.17 -6.79
CA LEU A 72 -2.06 -6.33 -6.19
C LEU A 72 -1.14 -5.98 -5.02
N THR A 73 -1.62 -5.26 -4.03
CA THR A 73 -0.81 -4.69 -2.95
C THR A 73 -1.40 -5.01 -1.59
N TYR A 74 -0.53 -5.35 -0.64
CA TYR A 74 -0.91 -5.47 0.76
C TYR A 74 -0.36 -4.30 1.58
N VAL A 75 -1.25 -3.53 2.22
CA VAL A 75 -0.91 -2.44 3.13
C VAL A 75 -1.43 -2.78 4.52
N GLY A 76 -0.56 -3.31 5.36
CA GLY A 76 -0.89 -3.70 6.73
C GLY A 76 -0.08 -2.96 7.78
N ASP A 77 -0.73 -2.55 8.87
CA ASP A 77 -0.13 -1.88 10.01
C ASP A 77 0.76 -0.68 9.56
N SER A 78 0.19 0.23 8.75
CA SER A 78 0.95 1.30 8.10
C SER A 78 0.32 2.68 8.30
N ASP A 79 1.18 3.70 8.36
CA ASP A 79 0.79 5.11 8.27
C ASP A 79 1.38 5.68 6.98
N VAL A 80 0.49 5.98 6.03
CA VAL A 80 0.84 6.41 4.68
C VAL A 80 0.41 7.87 4.50
N GLY A 81 1.34 8.70 4.09
CA GLY A 81 1.14 10.12 3.82
C GLY A 81 0.32 10.40 2.57
N LYS A 82 0.33 11.64 2.16
CA LYS A 82 -0.45 12.17 1.04
C LYS A 82 0.25 11.91 -0.29
N ARG A 83 -0.55 11.70 -1.34
CA ARG A 83 -0.08 11.61 -2.74
C ARG A 83 1.01 10.55 -2.97
N VAL A 84 1.07 9.57 -2.10
CA VAL A 84 1.98 8.43 -2.27
C VAL A 84 1.52 7.58 -3.45
N ASN A 85 2.45 7.07 -4.22
CA ASN A 85 2.15 6.10 -5.28
C ASN A 85 2.76 4.74 -4.97
N PHE A 86 1.92 3.72 -4.86
CA PHE A 86 2.37 2.34 -4.71
C PHE A 86 2.46 1.64 -6.06
N GLY A 87 3.61 1.11 -6.36
CA GLY A 87 3.82 0.18 -7.46
C GLY A 87 3.16 -1.17 -7.20
N CYS A 88 2.75 -1.83 -8.27
CA CYS A 88 2.12 -3.15 -8.22
C CYS A 88 2.98 -4.17 -7.46
N GLY A 89 2.34 -5.02 -6.66
CA GLY A 89 3.02 -6.08 -5.92
C GLY A 89 3.79 -5.63 -4.69
N THR A 90 3.58 -4.40 -4.22
CA THR A 90 4.18 -3.92 -2.97
C THR A 90 3.58 -4.63 -1.77
N VAL A 91 4.42 -4.99 -0.80
CA VAL A 91 4.00 -5.60 0.47
C VAL A 91 4.63 -4.88 1.64
N THR A 92 3.80 -4.47 2.61
CA THR A 92 4.29 -4.09 3.93
C THR A 92 4.45 -5.35 4.77
N VAL A 93 5.70 -5.74 5.02
CA VAL A 93 6.05 -6.96 5.78
C VAL A 93 5.99 -6.61 7.26
N ASN A 94 4.79 -6.69 7.84
CA ASN A 94 4.46 -6.17 9.17
C ASN A 94 4.58 -7.19 10.31
N TYR A 95 4.86 -8.45 10.02
CA TYR A 95 4.86 -9.52 11.03
C TYR A 95 6.16 -10.33 11.04
N THR A 96 6.76 -10.45 12.21
CA THR A 96 8.05 -11.15 12.42
C THR A 96 7.90 -12.62 12.86
N GLY A 97 6.67 -13.15 12.87
CA GLY A 97 6.37 -14.44 13.48
C GLY A 97 6.05 -14.35 14.98
N LYS A 98 6.37 -13.23 15.63
CA LYS A 98 6.12 -13.00 17.07
C LYS A 98 5.36 -11.70 17.33
N ALA A 99 5.70 -10.62 16.64
CA ALA A 99 5.12 -9.30 16.84
C ALA A 99 4.85 -8.61 15.49
N LYS A 100 3.94 -7.63 15.54
CA LYS A 100 3.65 -6.75 14.40
C LYS A 100 4.29 -5.40 14.61
N TYR A 101 4.80 -4.83 13.55
CA TYR A 101 5.43 -3.52 13.52
C TYR A 101 4.80 -2.65 12.42
N ARG A 102 4.91 -1.34 12.57
CA ARG A 102 4.34 -0.40 11.61
C ARG A 102 5.38 0.06 10.60
N THR A 103 4.89 0.29 9.39
CA THR A 103 5.60 1.00 8.33
C THR A 103 5.10 2.43 8.28
N THR A 104 5.99 3.40 8.13
CA THR A 104 5.64 4.81 7.93
C THR A 104 6.12 5.26 6.55
N ILE A 105 5.24 5.86 5.76
CA ILE A 105 5.56 6.37 4.42
C ILE A 105 5.17 7.84 4.38
N GLY A 106 6.12 8.70 4.07
CA GLY A 106 5.94 10.14 4.00
C GLY A 106 5.16 10.60 2.77
N ASP A 107 4.83 11.87 2.74
CA ASP A 107 4.12 12.50 1.63
C ASP A 107 4.92 12.41 0.33
N ASP A 108 4.22 12.32 -0.80
CA ASP A 108 4.80 12.32 -2.15
C ASP A 108 5.81 11.21 -2.44
N ALA A 109 5.89 10.18 -1.58
CA ALA A 109 6.79 9.06 -1.80
C ALA A 109 6.33 8.18 -2.98
N PHE A 110 7.29 7.57 -3.67
CA PHE A 110 7.04 6.62 -4.76
C PHE A 110 7.61 5.25 -4.40
N ILE A 111 6.73 4.28 -4.18
CA ILE A 111 7.11 2.91 -3.88
C ILE A 111 7.16 2.12 -5.17
N GLY A 112 8.34 1.66 -5.56
CA GLY A 112 8.55 0.88 -6.79
C GLY A 112 7.81 -0.45 -6.76
N CYS A 113 7.49 -0.99 -7.94
CA CYS A 113 6.80 -2.29 -8.05
C CYS A 113 7.56 -3.41 -7.34
N ASN A 114 6.83 -4.37 -6.75
CA ASN A 114 7.41 -5.51 -6.03
C ASN A 114 8.41 -5.11 -4.93
N THR A 115 8.18 -3.97 -4.29
CA THR A 115 8.95 -3.58 -3.12
C THR A 115 8.40 -4.25 -1.88
N ASN A 116 9.26 -4.87 -1.07
CA ASN A 116 8.94 -5.33 0.26
C ASN A 116 9.45 -4.32 1.28
N LEU A 117 8.55 -3.73 2.07
CA LEU A 117 8.89 -2.82 3.17
C LEU A 117 8.88 -3.61 4.47
N VAL A 118 10.05 -3.96 5.00
CA VAL A 118 10.18 -4.80 6.21
C VAL A 118 10.10 -3.94 7.44
N ALA A 119 8.94 -3.98 8.10
CA ALA A 119 8.68 -3.17 9.28
C ALA A 119 9.48 -3.63 10.53
N PRO A 120 9.92 -2.71 11.42
CA PRO A 120 9.64 -1.27 11.35
C PRO A 120 10.56 -0.55 10.34
N VAL A 121 9.99 0.25 9.45
CA VAL A 121 10.76 1.01 8.46
C VAL A 121 10.04 2.31 8.11
N LYS A 122 10.81 3.36 7.83
CA LYS A 122 10.30 4.65 7.38
C LYS A 122 10.80 4.97 5.97
N VAL A 123 9.88 5.39 5.11
CA VAL A 123 10.21 6.00 3.82
C VAL A 123 9.89 7.49 3.92
N GLY A 124 10.88 8.35 3.75
CA GLY A 124 10.75 9.79 3.92
C GLY A 124 9.88 10.46 2.86
N ASN A 125 9.55 11.73 3.07
CA ASN A 125 8.80 12.53 2.09
C ASN A 125 9.58 12.60 0.76
N GLY A 126 8.86 12.49 -0.35
CA GLY A 126 9.46 12.55 -1.68
C GLY A 126 10.45 11.42 -2.01
N ALA A 127 10.63 10.45 -1.11
CA ALA A 127 11.57 9.37 -1.33
C ALA A 127 11.02 8.31 -2.30
N TYR A 128 11.94 7.63 -2.95
CA TYR A 128 11.67 6.57 -3.92
C TYR A 128 12.25 5.24 -3.45
N THR A 129 11.57 4.14 -3.74
CA THR A 129 12.17 2.80 -3.65
C THR A 129 12.30 2.20 -5.04
N ALA A 130 13.45 1.61 -5.34
CA ALA A 130 13.65 0.93 -6.62
C ALA A 130 12.81 -0.34 -6.71
N ALA A 131 12.21 -0.59 -7.86
CA ALA A 131 11.42 -1.80 -8.10
C ALA A 131 12.19 -3.07 -7.76
N GLY A 132 11.51 -4.04 -7.12
CA GLY A 132 12.10 -5.32 -6.71
C GLY A 132 13.03 -5.23 -5.50
N SER A 133 12.98 -4.12 -4.74
CA SER A 133 13.80 -3.95 -3.54
C SER A 133 13.14 -4.53 -2.30
N THR A 134 13.96 -5.09 -1.39
CA THR A 134 13.55 -5.43 -0.02
C THR A 134 14.19 -4.42 0.94
N ILE A 135 13.40 -3.45 1.35
CA ILE A 135 13.84 -2.31 2.18
C ILE A 135 13.75 -2.71 3.64
N THR A 136 14.89 -2.71 4.33
CA THR A 136 15.05 -3.09 5.74
C THR A 136 15.50 -1.95 6.62
N ASP A 137 15.99 -0.87 6.01
CA ASP A 137 16.47 0.33 6.69
C ASP A 137 15.67 1.55 6.21
N ASP A 138 15.62 2.59 7.03
CA ASP A 138 14.91 3.82 6.70
C ASP A 138 15.47 4.46 5.41
N VAL A 139 14.58 4.92 4.54
CA VAL A 139 14.93 5.70 3.35
C VAL A 139 14.73 7.17 3.66
N PRO A 140 15.78 7.99 3.66
CA PRO A 140 15.67 9.43 3.92
C PRO A 140 14.75 10.14 2.92
N ALA A 141 14.25 11.33 3.30
CA ALA A 141 13.49 12.17 2.39
C ALA A 141 14.28 12.46 1.12
N ASP A 142 13.58 12.52 -0.02
CA ASP A 142 14.12 12.80 -1.35
C ASP A 142 15.23 11.84 -1.82
N ALA A 143 15.39 10.70 -1.15
CA ALA A 143 16.37 9.67 -1.49
C ALA A 143 15.77 8.54 -2.34
N LEU A 144 16.62 7.80 -3.04
CA LEU A 144 16.28 6.55 -3.72
C LEU A 144 16.89 5.35 -2.95
N GLY A 145 16.02 4.56 -2.31
CA GLY A 145 16.41 3.29 -1.69
C GLY A 145 16.50 2.17 -2.74
N ILE A 146 17.67 1.54 -2.87
CA ILE A 146 17.89 0.40 -3.76
C ILE A 146 18.42 -0.77 -2.94
N ALA A 147 17.60 -1.82 -2.79
CA ALA A 147 17.95 -3.00 -2.01
C ALA A 147 17.67 -4.27 -2.83
N ARG A 148 18.40 -4.42 -3.92
CA ARG A 148 18.38 -5.57 -4.83
C ARG A 148 19.72 -5.78 -5.49
N ALA A 149 20.00 -7.00 -5.96
CA ALA A 149 21.23 -7.29 -6.69
C ALA A 149 21.33 -6.50 -8.00
N ARG A 150 22.55 -6.15 -8.39
CA ARG A 150 22.79 -5.59 -9.73
C ARG A 150 22.50 -6.63 -10.80
N GLN A 151 21.89 -6.20 -11.88
CA GLN A 151 21.67 -7.06 -13.05
C GLN A 151 23.01 -7.52 -13.64
N VAL A 152 23.11 -8.79 -13.93
CA VAL A 152 24.22 -9.39 -14.66
C VAL A 152 23.67 -10.07 -15.91
N ASN A 153 24.13 -9.60 -17.07
CA ASN A 153 23.81 -10.23 -18.36
C ASN A 153 24.87 -11.30 -18.70
N LYS A 154 24.42 -12.53 -18.88
CA LYS A 154 25.28 -13.61 -19.40
C LYS A 154 25.11 -13.69 -20.90
N ILE A 155 26.05 -13.13 -21.64
CA ILE A 155 26.03 -13.14 -23.10
C ILE A 155 26.21 -14.57 -23.60
N ASP A 156 25.59 -14.90 -24.73
CA ASP A 156 25.59 -16.25 -25.33
C ASP A 156 25.04 -17.36 -24.43
N TRP A 157 24.14 -17.03 -23.50
CA TRP A 157 23.40 -18.00 -22.71
C TRP A 157 22.48 -18.82 -23.61
N LYS A 158 22.92 -20.02 -23.96
CA LYS A 158 22.09 -21.00 -24.68
C LYS A 158 21.51 -22.00 -23.67
N LEU A 159 20.22 -22.20 -23.76
CA LEU A 159 19.60 -23.32 -23.05
C LEU A 159 20.12 -24.62 -23.70
N LYS A 160 20.82 -25.43 -22.93
CA LYS A 160 21.26 -26.74 -23.37
C LYS A 160 20.15 -27.75 -23.23
#